data_4a41b489cc1adadd88fc9ebe6b73d5c8
#
_entry.id   4a41b489cc1adadd88fc9ebe6b73d5c8
#
_cell.length_a   1.000
_cell.length_b   1.000
_cell.length_c   1.000
_cell.angle_alpha   90.00
_cell.angle_beta   90.00
_cell.angle_gamma   90.00
#
_symmetry.space_group_name_H-M   'P 1'
#
loop_
_entity.id
_entity.type
_entity.pdbx_description
1 polymer ?
#
loop_
_entity_poly.entity_id
_entity_poly.type
_entity_poly.pdbx_seq_one_letter_code
_entity_poly.pdbx_strand_id
1 'polypeptide(L)'
;MRRSITILLLLVLVLMEVKAQVLPFCLSKGSGTFRFGIVAGDESRWLDECNLKKTGDRIYTIKDALLDKGEVRLVICPLADTKGFVMEVSGSRLPQNISLCWAFGACNEDIALLKEGNIISPGACRDNVFSDEENAVTVYYGESMGLRVTSGIMPIGSELRLSDAHRQKTPLELYHSGKKTDAPVLSGFYSWTAQENCYFCFYKQNAKADYNYFMLPELFQKENKR
;
A
#
# COMPACT_ATOMS: atom_id res chain seq x y z
N MET A 1 24.55 1.72 45.93
CA MET A 1 23.49 2.46 45.25
C MET A 1 23.83 2.92 43.81
N ARG A 2 25.05 3.31 43.43
CA ARG A 2 25.41 3.77 42.06
C ARG A 2 25.35 2.69 40.97
N ARG A 3 25.60 1.40 41.25
CA ARG A 3 25.58 0.33 40.24
C ARG A 3 24.18 -0.08 39.77
N SER A 4 23.15 0.03 40.61
CA SER A 4 21.78 -0.31 40.29
C SER A 4 21.12 0.71 39.34
N ILE A 5 21.50 1.97 39.41
CA ILE A 5 20.98 3.04 38.53
C ILE A 5 21.50 2.90 37.10
N THR A 6 22.77 2.48 36.95
CA THR A 6 23.40 2.29 35.64
C THR A 6 22.76 1.12 34.86
N ILE A 7 22.40 0.02 35.58
CA ILE A 7 21.73 -1.13 34.95
C ILE A 7 20.30 -0.78 34.52
N LEU A 8 19.58 0.01 35.33
CA LEU A 8 18.23 0.48 34.98
C LEU A 8 18.24 1.43 33.78
N LEU A 9 19.23 2.31 33.67
CA LEU A 9 19.39 3.20 32.50
C LEU A 9 19.74 2.44 31.22
N LEU A 10 20.56 1.38 31.31
CA LEU A 10 20.85 0.52 30.16
C LEU A 10 19.63 -0.30 29.72
N LEU A 11 18.79 -0.76 30.65
CA LEU A 11 17.56 -1.49 30.34
C LEU A 11 16.51 -0.60 29.67
N VAL A 12 16.43 0.67 30.04
CA VAL A 12 15.53 1.66 29.42
C VAL A 12 16.01 2.04 28.01
N LEU A 13 17.31 2.06 27.76
CA LEU A 13 17.88 2.33 26.44
C LEU A 13 17.70 1.18 25.44
N VAL A 14 17.59 -0.05 25.91
CA VAL A 14 17.33 -1.24 25.05
C VAL A 14 15.84 -1.37 24.68
N LEU A 15 14.93 -0.71 25.42
CA LEU A 15 13.49 -0.71 25.13
C LEU A 15 13.04 0.39 24.16
N MET A 16 13.96 1.25 23.71
CA MET A 16 13.64 2.31 22.75
C MET A 16 14.37 2.07 21.44
N GLU A 17 13.95 1.14 20.63
CA GLU A 17 14.13 1.17 19.17
C GLU A 17 13.52 -0.07 18.51
N VAL A 18 12.21 -0.23 18.65
CA VAL A 18 11.45 -0.81 17.55
C VAL A 18 10.80 0.38 16.85
N LYS A 19 11.58 1.16 16.13
CA LYS A 19 11.02 2.02 15.11
C LYS A 19 10.37 1.09 14.08
N ALA A 20 9.04 1.14 14.03
CA ALA A 20 8.30 0.54 12.93
C ALA A 20 8.98 0.97 11.63
N GLN A 21 9.53 0.01 10.90
CA GLN A 21 10.15 0.28 9.61
C GLN A 21 9.02 0.56 8.64
N VAL A 22 8.79 1.84 8.43
CA VAL A 22 7.79 2.43 7.56
C VAL A 22 7.93 1.88 6.15
N LEU A 23 6.88 1.29 5.62
CA LEU A 23 6.76 0.94 4.20
C LEU A 23 6.39 2.21 3.41
N PRO A 24 7.31 2.90 2.76
CA PRO A 24 6.95 3.96 1.86
C PRO A 24 6.62 3.34 0.50
N PHE A 25 5.38 2.98 0.27
CA PHE A 25 4.88 2.76 -1.08
C PHE A 25 4.57 4.12 -1.70
N CYS A 26 5.60 4.86 -2.01
CA CYS A 26 5.46 6.07 -2.80
C CYS A 26 5.90 5.77 -4.22
N LEU A 27 5.00 5.93 -5.15
CA LEU A 27 5.38 6.13 -6.54
C LEU A 27 6.31 7.35 -6.57
N SER A 28 7.49 7.22 -7.16
CA SER A 28 8.54 8.24 -7.13
C SER A 28 8.02 9.65 -7.43
N LYS A 29 8.45 10.61 -6.62
CA LYS A 29 8.22 12.07 -6.73
C LYS A 29 6.87 12.49 -7.31
N GLY A 30 5.91 12.72 -6.44
CA GLY A 30 4.68 13.41 -6.80
C GLY A 30 3.67 12.59 -7.62
N SER A 31 3.63 11.26 -7.48
CA SER A 31 2.65 10.45 -8.20
C SER A 31 1.56 9.85 -7.31
N GLY A 32 1.80 9.68 -6.02
CA GLY A 32 0.79 9.19 -5.09
C GLY A 32 1.33 8.27 -4.00
N THR A 33 0.46 7.94 -3.07
CA THR A 33 0.72 7.04 -1.95
C THR A 33 -0.21 5.84 -2.03
N PHE A 34 0.36 4.66 -2.01
CA PHE A 34 -0.36 3.40 -1.89
C PHE A 34 -0.24 2.88 -0.46
N ARG A 35 -1.35 2.59 0.19
CA ARG A 35 -1.41 2.01 1.52
C ARG A 35 -2.08 0.65 1.45
N PHE A 36 -1.54 -0.33 2.16
CA PHE A 36 -1.98 -1.72 2.06
C PHE A 36 -2.29 -2.29 3.44
N GLY A 37 -3.36 -3.08 3.56
CA GLY A 37 -3.83 -3.63 4.81
C GLY A 37 -4.40 -5.03 4.66
N ILE A 38 -4.59 -5.68 5.80
CA ILE A 38 -5.24 -6.99 5.95
C ILE A 38 -6.56 -6.83 6.69
N VAL A 39 -7.49 -7.70 6.37
CA VAL A 39 -8.82 -7.78 6.97
C VAL A 39 -9.10 -9.22 7.37
N ALA A 40 -9.60 -9.41 8.59
CA ALA A 40 -10.03 -10.69 9.14
C ALA A 40 -11.40 -10.51 9.81
N GLY A 41 -12.47 -10.83 9.10
CA GLY A 41 -13.83 -10.53 9.56
C GLY A 41 -14.06 -9.03 9.72
N ASP A 42 -14.43 -8.59 10.92
CA ASP A 42 -14.70 -7.18 11.23
C ASP A 42 -13.43 -6.42 11.70
N GLU A 43 -12.30 -7.10 11.83
CA GLU A 43 -11.03 -6.50 12.22
C GLU A 43 -10.16 -6.22 11.02
N SER A 44 -9.44 -5.12 11.06
CA SER A 44 -8.51 -4.78 9.99
C SER A 44 -7.33 -3.97 10.49
N ARG A 45 -6.18 -4.12 9.83
CA ARG A 45 -4.93 -3.44 10.19
C ARG A 45 -4.13 -3.08 8.96
N TRP A 46 -3.57 -1.88 8.96
CA TRP A 46 -2.60 -1.48 7.95
C TRP A 46 -1.29 -2.23 8.14
N LEU A 47 -0.62 -2.60 7.05
CA LEU A 47 0.63 -3.37 7.14
C LEU A 47 1.77 -2.58 7.79
N ASP A 48 1.73 -1.27 7.74
CA ASP A 48 2.66 -0.38 8.42
C ASP A 48 2.51 -0.38 9.95
N GLU A 49 1.40 -0.90 10.47
CA GLU A 49 1.12 -1.09 11.90
C GLU A 49 1.41 -2.52 12.39
N CYS A 50 1.69 -3.44 11.47
CA CYS A 50 2.00 -4.84 11.74
C CYS A 50 3.48 -5.05 12.07
N ASN A 51 3.82 -6.25 12.56
CA ASN A 51 5.22 -6.65 12.70
C ASN A 51 5.81 -6.94 11.31
N LEU A 52 6.58 -5.97 10.82
CA LEU A 52 7.17 -5.96 9.51
C LEU A 52 8.66 -6.29 9.55
N LYS A 53 9.08 -7.27 8.76
CA LYS A 53 10.49 -7.58 8.52
C LYS A 53 10.84 -7.31 7.05
N LYS A 54 11.76 -6.38 6.82
CA LYS A 54 12.33 -6.14 5.49
C LYS A 54 13.54 -7.04 5.27
N THR A 55 13.62 -7.69 4.10
CA THR A 55 14.78 -8.50 3.69
C THR A 55 15.27 -8.01 2.34
N GLY A 56 16.48 -7.49 2.29
CA GLY A 56 16.97 -6.76 1.12
C GLY A 56 16.14 -5.50 0.86
N ASP A 57 16.07 -5.05 -0.41
CA ASP A 57 15.42 -3.80 -0.77
C ASP A 57 13.96 -3.96 -1.20
N ARG A 58 13.53 -5.18 -1.49
CA ARG A 58 12.26 -5.44 -2.19
C ARG A 58 11.30 -6.37 -1.46
N ILE A 59 11.75 -7.12 -0.45
CA ILE A 59 10.98 -8.19 0.20
C ILE A 59 10.56 -7.74 1.59
N TYR A 60 9.27 -7.84 1.85
CA TYR A 60 8.65 -7.54 3.14
C TYR A 60 7.86 -8.74 3.61
N THR A 61 8.13 -9.19 4.83
CA THR A 61 7.39 -10.25 5.50
C THR A 61 6.63 -9.64 6.67
N ILE A 62 5.33 -9.86 6.70
CA ILE A 62 4.41 -9.27 7.66
C ILE A 62 3.81 -10.37 8.52
N LYS A 63 3.85 -10.18 9.83
CA LYS A 63 3.18 -10.99 10.84
C LYS A 63 2.29 -10.12 11.70
N ASP A 64 1.11 -10.63 12.00
CA ASP A 64 0.16 -9.94 12.85
C ASP A 64 -0.75 -10.94 13.57
N ALA A 65 -1.39 -10.52 14.66
CA ALA A 65 -2.34 -11.34 15.38
C ALA A 65 -3.53 -11.78 14.49
N LEU A 66 -3.94 -10.94 13.53
CA LEU A 66 -5.00 -11.26 12.56
C LEU A 66 -4.61 -12.40 11.61
N LEU A 67 -3.32 -12.68 11.46
CA LEU A 67 -2.80 -13.75 10.63
C LEU A 67 -2.54 -15.06 11.40
N ASP A 68 -2.83 -15.10 12.70
CA ASP A 68 -2.52 -16.21 13.59
C ASP A 68 -1.03 -16.65 13.47
N LYS A 69 -0.77 -17.85 12.98
CA LYS A 69 0.59 -18.37 12.72
C LYS A 69 1.07 -18.13 11.28
N GLY A 70 0.26 -17.46 10.50
CA GLY A 70 0.54 -17.16 9.10
C GLY A 70 1.41 -15.92 8.92
N GLU A 71 1.74 -15.68 7.68
CA GLU A 71 2.46 -14.48 7.27
C GLU A 71 2.06 -14.06 5.86
N VAL A 72 2.09 -12.76 5.61
CA VAL A 72 1.97 -12.16 4.29
C VAL A 72 3.35 -11.74 3.82
N ARG A 73 3.66 -12.05 2.58
CA ARG A 73 4.91 -11.65 1.94
C ARG A 73 4.60 -10.74 0.75
N LEU A 74 5.26 -9.60 0.71
CA LEU A 74 5.23 -8.67 -0.42
C LEU A 74 6.59 -8.66 -1.09
N VAL A 75 6.61 -8.71 -2.41
CA VAL A 75 7.80 -8.44 -3.20
C VAL A 75 7.48 -7.30 -4.15
N ILE A 76 8.25 -6.20 -4.05
CA ILE A 76 7.95 -4.96 -4.77
C ILE A 76 9.11 -4.65 -5.71
N CYS A 77 8.80 -4.60 -6.98
CA CYS A 77 9.77 -4.33 -8.02
C CYS A 77 9.45 -2.99 -8.71
N PRO A 78 10.41 -2.04 -8.76
CA PRO A 78 10.26 -0.86 -9.57
C PRO A 78 10.19 -1.23 -11.04
N LEU A 79 9.37 -0.52 -11.80
CA LEU A 79 9.26 -0.70 -13.26
C LEU A 79 10.40 0.02 -13.97
N ALA A 80 10.99 -0.63 -14.98
CA ALA A 80 12.06 -0.04 -15.77
C ALA A 80 11.53 0.91 -16.86
N ASP A 81 10.36 0.63 -17.41
CA ASP A 81 9.81 1.33 -18.57
C ASP A 81 8.99 2.57 -18.18
N THR A 82 8.63 2.69 -16.89
CA THR A 82 7.87 3.83 -16.36
C THR A 82 8.13 4.02 -14.86
N LYS A 83 7.70 5.16 -14.33
CA LYS A 83 7.68 5.38 -12.88
C LYS A 83 6.50 4.62 -12.28
N GLY A 84 6.80 3.68 -11.40
CA GLY A 84 5.80 2.84 -10.77
C GLY A 84 6.40 1.57 -10.22
N PHE A 85 5.53 0.66 -9.81
CA PHE A 85 5.94 -0.63 -9.29
C PHE A 85 4.97 -1.73 -9.73
N VAL A 86 5.48 -2.95 -9.77
CA VAL A 86 4.69 -4.17 -9.73
C VAL A 86 4.99 -4.90 -8.42
N MET A 87 3.93 -5.37 -7.76
CA MET A 87 4.02 -6.03 -6.47
C MET A 87 3.36 -7.41 -6.54
N GLU A 88 4.05 -8.42 -6.05
CA GLU A 88 3.50 -9.72 -5.76
C GLU A 88 3.14 -9.81 -4.28
N VAL A 89 1.93 -10.29 -3.98
CA VAL A 89 1.45 -10.61 -2.65
C VAL A 89 1.23 -12.10 -2.56
N SER A 90 1.86 -12.72 -1.57
CA SER A 90 1.71 -14.14 -1.28
C SER A 90 1.49 -14.36 0.21
N GLY A 91 0.82 -15.44 0.56
CA GLY A 91 0.54 -15.81 1.93
C GLY A 91 0.96 -17.21 2.27
N SER A 92 1.32 -17.45 3.51
CA SER A 92 1.56 -18.79 4.02
C SER A 92 0.85 -19.01 5.35
N ARG A 93 0.21 -20.16 5.50
CA ARG A 93 -0.50 -20.58 6.72
C ARG A 93 -1.53 -19.58 7.23
N LEU A 94 -2.17 -18.85 6.33
CA LEU A 94 -3.17 -17.83 6.66
C LEU A 94 -4.49 -18.48 7.12
N PRO A 95 -5.26 -17.80 8.00
CA PRO A 95 -6.66 -18.12 8.24
C PRO A 95 -7.49 -18.08 6.95
N GLN A 96 -8.60 -18.82 6.92
CA GLN A 96 -9.42 -18.97 5.71
C GLN A 96 -10.14 -17.66 5.26
N ASN A 97 -10.34 -16.73 6.18
CA ASN A 97 -11.15 -15.53 5.98
C ASN A 97 -10.30 -14.23 5.90
N ILE A 98 -9.08 -14.35 5.43
CA ILE A 98 -8.24 -13.17 5.21
C ILE A 98 -8.61 -12.52 3.88
N SER A 99 -8.75 -11.20 3.91
CA SER A 99 -8.92 -10.35 2.74
C SER A 99 -7.86 -9.26 2.72
N LEU A 100 -7.62 -8.70 1.55
CA LEU A 100 -6.73 -7.57 1.34
C LEU A 100 -7.56 -6.31 1.17
N CYS A 101 -7.14 -5.24 1.83
CA CYS A 101 -7.70 -3.91 1.62
C CYS A 101 -6.56 -2.95 1.31
N TRP A 102 -6.77 -2.06 0.37
CA TRP A 102 -5.76 -1.11 -0.04
C TRP A 102 -6.38 0.25 -0.36
N ALA A 103 -5.55 1.27 -0.36
CA ALA A 103 -5.94 2.62 -0.74
C ALA A 103 -4.85 3.27 -1.59
N PHE A 104 -5.28 4.08 -2.54
CA PHE A 104 -4.39 4.89 -3.36
C PHE A 104 -4.91 6.33 -3.44
N GLY A 105 -4.04 7.27 -3.06
CA GLY A 105 -4.26 8.69 -3.22
C GLY A 105 -3.15 9.29 -4.07
N ALA A 106 -3.48 9.89 -5.20
CA ALA A 106 -2.52 10.61 -6.01
C ALA A 106 -2.14 11.94 -5.33
N CYS A 107 -0.91 12.38 -5.52
CA CYS A 107 -0.35 13.52 -4.84
C CYS A 107 0.38 14.43 -5.83
N ASN A 108 0.10 15.72 -5.74
CA ASN A 108 0.79 16.76 -6.51
C ASN A 108 2.07 17.26 -5.85
N GLU A 109 2.25 16.98 -4.57
CA GLU A 109 3.30 17.54 -3.75
C GLU A 109 4.54 16.63 -3.69
N ASP A 110 5.69 17.22 -3.40
CA ASP A 110 6.92 16.48 -3.21
C ASP A 110 6.84 15.52 -2.01
N ILE A 111 7.40 14.33 -2.16
CA ILE A 111 7.48 13.26 -1.15
C ILE A 111 8.00 13.75 0.22
N ALA A 112 8.63 14.91 0.29
CA ALA A 112 9.11 15.52 1.53
C ALA A 112 8.01 15.73 2.58
N LEU A 113 6.75 15.92 2.17
CA LEU A 113 5.60 16.06 3.06
C LEU A 113 5.07 14.73 3.59
N LEU A 114 5.42 13.62 2.98
CA LEU A 114 5.02 12.26 3.40
C LEU A 114 5.93 11.68 4.50
N LYS A 115 6.88 12.46 5.04
CA LYS A 115 7.82 12.00 6.07
C LYS A 115 7.20 11.79 7.45
N GLU A 116 6.02 12.28 7.71
CA GLU A 116 5.35 12.16 9.01
C GLU A 116 4.21 11.13 8.97
N GLY A 117 4.59 9.87 8.94
CA GLY A 117 3.65 8.75 8.99
C GLY A 117 3.24 8.24 7.60
N ASN A 118 2.86 6.97 7.54
CA ASN A 118 2.45 6.27 6.31
C ASN A 118 0.99 6.53 5.95
N ILE A 119 0.49 7.71 6.23
CA ILE A 119 -0.87 8.09 5.90
C ILE A 119 -0.93 8.76 4.53
N ILE A 120 -2.03 8.55 3.84
CA ILE A 120 -2.34 9.32 2.64
C ILE A 120 -2.72 10.73 3.08
N SER A 121 -2.00 11.75 2.61
CA SER A 121 -2.29 13.14 3.00
C SER A 121 -3.63 13.60 2.41
N PRO A 122 -4.64 13.93 3.24
CA PRO A 122 -5.92 14.40 2.74
C PRO A 122 -5.79 15.66 1.87
N GLY A 123 -4.95 16.61 2.28
CA GLY A 123 -4.73 17.85 1.52
C GLY A 123 -4.16 17.62 0.13
N ALA A 124 -3.38 16.55 -0.06
CA ALA A 124 -2.78 16.20 -1.35
C ALA A 124 -3.78 15.52 -2.31
N CYS A 125 -4.92 15.04 -1.80
CA CYS A 125 -5.91 14.28 -2.57
C CYS A 125 -7.07 15.11 -3.10
N ARG A 126 -7.11 16.42 -2.84
CA ARG A 126 -8.26 17.29 -3.17
C ARG A 126 -8.70 17.25 -4.63
N ASP A 127 -7.72 17.17 -5.54
CA ASP A 127 -7.97 17.27 -6.98
C ASP A 127 -7.95 15.89 -7.66
N ASN A 128 -8.06 14.79 -6.89
CA ASN A 128 -8.09 13.46 -7.47
C ASN A 128 -9.42 13.18 -8.15
N VAL A 129 -9.35 12.74 -9.40
CA VAL A 129 -10.49 12.23 -10.17
C VAL A 129 -10.16 10.82 -10.59
N PHE A 130 -11.04 9.88 -10.27
CA PHE A 130 -10.87 8.47 -10.54
C PHE A 130 -11.81 8.01 -11.65
N SER A 131 -11.29 7.19 -12.55
CA SER A 131 -12.07 6.41 -13.50
C SER A 131 -11.68 4.95 -13.32
N ASP A 132 -12.64 4.10 -13.10
CA ASP A 132 -12.45 2.66 -12.90
C ASP A 132 -13.06 1.88 -14.06
N GLU A 133 -12.41 0.78 -14.40
CA GLU A 133 -12.87 -0.20 -15.38
C GLU A 133 -12.50 -1.59 -14.84
N GLU A 134 -13.49 -2.29 -14.28
CA GLU A 134 -13.32 -3.59 -13.63
C GLU A 134 -12.25 -3.57 -12.52
N ASN A 135 -11.08 -4.15 -12.80
CA ASN A 135 -9.95 -4.24 -11.89
C ASN A 135 -8.79 -3.30 -12.25
N ALA A 136 -9.06 -2.32 -13.09
CA ALA A 136 -8.13 -1.27 -13.45
C ALA A 136 -8.69 0.11 -13.06
N VAL A 137 -7.81 1.03 -12.78
CA VAL A 137 -8.17 2.40 -12.43
C VAL A 137 -7.22 3.39 -13.10
N THR A 138 -7.76 4.53 -13.47
CA THR A 138 -6.98 5.68 -13.91
C THR A 138 -7.25 6.83 -12.96
N VAL A 139 -6.21 7.43 -12.44
CA VAL A 139 -6.28 8.59 -11.56
C VAL A 139 -5.73 9.80 -12.30
N TYR A 140 -6.57 10.82 -12.40
CA TYR A 140 -6.22 12.13 -12.92
C TYR A 140 -6.06 13.11 -11.77
N TYR A 141 -4.99 13.87 -11.75
CA TYR A 141 -4.71 14.83 -10.68
C TYR A 141 -3.80 15.97 -11.15
N GLY A 142 -3.84 17.07 -10.41
CA GLY A 142 -3.10 18.26 -10.75
C GLY A 142 -3.92 19.29 -11.52
N GLU A 143 -3.33 20.45 -11.72
CA GLU A 143 -3.96 21.54 -12.48
C GLU A 143 -4.11 21.19 -13.96
N SER A 144 -5.10 21.80 -14.62
CA SER A 144 -5.46 21.52 -16.02
C SER A 144 -4.30 21.66 -17.00
N MET A 145 -3.33 22.52 -16.71
CA MET A 145 -2.12 22.74 -17.52
C MET A 145 -1.00 21.74 -17.25
N GLY A 146 -1.12 20.94 -16.18
CA GLY A 146 -0.12 19.96 -15.76
C GLY A 146 -0.76 18.64 -15.32
N LEU A 147 -1.84 18.24 -15.99
CA LEU A 147 -2.56 17.02 -15.67
C LEU A 147 -1.63 15.80 -15.66
N ARG A 148 -1.67 15.08 -14.56
CA ARG A 148 -0.91 13.84 -14.37
C ARG A 148 -1.87 12.67 -14.39
N VAL A 149 -1.39 11.55 -14.90
CA VAL A 149 -2.19 10.33 -15.05
C VAL A 149 -1.42 9.16 -14.47
N THR A 150 -2.04 8.49 -13.51
CA THR A 150 -1.50 7.25 -12.92
C THR A 150 -2.52 6.14 -13.14
N SER A 151 -2.06 5.01 -13.65
CA SER A 151 -2.87 3.81 -13.80
C SER A 151 -2.58 2.83 -12.68
N GLY A 152 -3.60 2.15 -12.22
CA GLY A 152 -3.53 1.07 -11.23
C GLY A 152 -4.20 -0.19 -11.76
N ILE A 153 -3.59 -1.33 -11.51
CA ILE A 153 -4.14 -2.65 -11.85
C ILE A 153 -4.06 -3.50 -10.60
N MET A 154 -5.16 -4.17 -10.28
CA MET A 154 -5.31 -4.99 -9.10
C MET A 154 -5.91 -6.36 -9.46
N PRO A 155 -5.99 -7.30 -8.50
CA PRO A 155 -6.56 -8.61 -8.75
C PRO A 155 -7.99 -8.53 -9.30
N ILE A 156 -8.31 -9.40 -10.24
CA ILE A 156 -9.67 -9.56 -10.78
C ILE A 156 -10.62 -9.92 -9.63
N GLY A 157 -11.79 -9.28 -9.58
CA GLY A 157 -12.74 -9.41 -8.48
C GLY A 157 -12.48 -8.48 -7.31
N SER A 158 -11.52 -7.54 -7.44
CA SER A 158 -11.40 -6.44 -6.48
C SER A 158 -12.63 -5.54 -6.53
N GLU A 159 -13.19 -5.24 -5.35
CA GLU A 159 -14.25 -4.25 -5.21
C GLU A 159 -13.64 -2.87 -5.00
N LEU A 160 -13.90 -1.94 -5.92
CA LEU A 160 -13.35 -0.58 -5.88
C LEU A 160 -14.38 0.41 -5.32
N ARG A 161 -13.91 1.36 -4.52
CA ARG A 161 -14.75 2.42 -3.94
C ARG A 161 -14.01 3.74 -3.84
N LEU A 162 -14.77 4.82 -3.98
CA LEU A 162 -14.30 6.14 -3.57
C LEU A 162 -14.42 6.24 -2.04
N SER A 163 -13.36 6.66 -1.39
CA SER A 163 -13.24 6.76 0.07
C SER A 163 -12.66 8.11 0.49
N ASP A 164 -12.68 8.38 1.79
CA ASP A 164 -12.28 9.65 2.39
C ASP A 164 -10.92 9.49 3.09
N ALA A 165 -9.90 10.19 2.61
CA ALA A 165 -8.56 10.18 3.21
C ALA A 165 -8.50 10.69 4.65
N HIS A 166 -9.51 11.40 5.15
CA HIS A 166 -9.59 11.79 6.56
C HIS A 166 -9.91 10.60 7.49
N ARG A 167 -10.45 9.51 6.95
CA ARG A 167 -10.97 8.38 7.71
C ARG A 167 -10.16 7.10 7.48
N GLN A 168 -8.88 7.15 7.75
CA GLN A 168 -7.95 6.06 7.47
C GLN A 168 -7.32 5.43 8.73
N LYS A 169 -8.04 5.45 9.86
CA LYS A 169 -7.57 4.83 11.09
C LYS A 169 -7.38 3.32 10.91
N THR A 170 -8.33 2.66 10.25
CA THR A 170 -8.22 1.27 9.85
C THR A 170 -8.55 1.09 8.38
N PRO A 171 -8.11 0.00 7.71
CA PRO A 171 -8.51 -0.32 6.34
C PRO A 171 -10.02 -0.32 6.13
N LEU A 172 -10.78 -0.97 7.01
CA LEU A 172 -12.25 -1.05 6.90
C LEU A 172 -12.92 0.30 7.15
N GLU A 173 -12.42 1.11 8.09
CA GLU A 173 -12.94 2.46 8.29
C GLU A 173 -12.80 3.30 7.03
N LEU A 174 -11.65 3.25 6.38
CA LEU A 174 -11.44 3.94 5.12
C LEU A 174 -12.38 3.39 4.04
N TYR A 175 -12.40 2.09 3.83
CA TYR A 175 -13.20 1.43 2.79
C TYR A 175 -14.69 1.75 2.90
N HIS A 176 -15.21 1.90 4.12
CA HIS A 176 -16.60 2.25 4.40
C HIS A 176 -16.82 3.76 4.60
N SER A 177 -15.83 4.61 4.43
CA SER A 177 -15.92 6.03 4.74
C SER A 177 -16.83 6.83 3.82
N GLY A 178 -17.21 6.30 2.64
CA GLY A 178 -18.28 6.79 1.79
C GLY A 178 -18.03 8.07 1.01
N LYS A 179 -19.09 8.62 0.47
CA LYS A 179 -19.27 9.22 -0.85
C LYS A 179 -19.01 10.72 -0.99
N LYS A 180 -18.97 11.50 0.10
CA LYS A 180 -18.75 12.95 0.03
C LYS A 180 -17.54 13.33 0.85
N THR A 181 -16.48 13.71 0.16
CA THR A 181 -15.23 14.13 0.79
C THR A 181 -14.57 15.20 -0.08
N ASP A 182 -13.79 16.07 0.56
CA ASP A 182 -12.87 17.00 -0.09
C ASP A 182 -11.46 16.39 -0.26
N ALA A 183 -11.28 15.13 0.16
CA ALA A 183 -10.03 14.39 0.04
C ALA A 183 -10.26 12.98 -0.51
N PRO A 184 -10.72 12.86 -1.78
CA PRO A 184 -11.06 11.58 -2.37
C PRO A 184 -9.84 10.71 -2.59
N VAL A 185 -9.94 9.44 -2.17
CA VAL A 185 -8.97 8.38 -2.47
C VAL A 185 -9.70 7.18 -3.01
N LEU A 186 -9.02 6.40 -3.83
CA LEU A 186 -9.51 5.10 -4.24
C LEU A 186 -9.19 4.09 -3.15
N SER A 187 -10.15 3.27 -2.77
CA SER A 187 -9.92 2.08 -1.95
C SER A 187 -10.40 0.83 -2.66
N GLY A 188 -9.79 -0.29 -2.35
CA GLY A 188 -10.16 -1.58 -2.90
C GLY A 188 -10.17 -2.66 -1.83
N PHE A 189 -11.06 -3.62 -2.04
CA PHE A 189 -11.18 -4.80 -1.21
C PHE A 189 -11.10 -6.04 -2.10
N TYR A 190 -10.32 -7.03 -1.68
CA TYR A 190 -10.15 -8.28 -2.39
C TYR A 190 -10.25 -9.46 -1.44
N SER A 191 -11.25 -10.31 -1.64
CA SER A 191 -11.39 -11.58 -0.92
C SER A 191 -10.30 -12.52 -1.37
N TRP A 192 -9.26 -12.67 -0.54
CA TRP A 192 -8.03 -13.34 -0.94
C TRP A 192 -8.05 -14.82 -0.61
N THR A 193 -7.99 -15.63 -1.66
CA THR A 193 -7.75 -17.07 -1.50
C THR A 193 -6.26 -17.27 -1.30
N ALA A 194 -5.84 -17.51 -0.05
CA ALA A 194 -4.45 -17.50 0.39
C ALA A 194 -3.49 -18.49 -0.31
N GLN A 195 -3.97 -19.27 -1.24
CA GLN A 195 -3.17 -20.23 -2.02
C GLN A 195 -2.67 -19.66 -3.34
N GLU A 196 -3.18 -18.51 -3.76
CA GLU A 196 -2.81 -17.89 -5.03
C GLU A 196 -2.05 -16.58 -4.79
N ASN A 197 -0.92 -16.43 -5.49
CA ASN A 197 -0.24 -15.16 -5.55
C ASN A 197 -1.13 -14.16 -6.29
N CYS A 198 -1.27 -12.97 -5.77
CA CYS A 198 -1.95 -11.89 -6.46
C CYS A 198 -0.99 -10.72 -6.72
N TYR A 199 -1.33 -9.94 -7.74
CA TYR A 199 -0.44 -8.91 -8.24
C TYR A 199 -1.14 -7.57 -8.24
N PHE A 200 -0.37 -6.52 -7.93
CA PHE A 200 -0.77 -5.13 -8.02
C PHE A 200 0.26 -4.38 -8.85
N CYS A 201 -0.19 -3.44 -9.65
CA CYS A 201 0.69 -2.57 -10.40
C CYS A 201 0.13 -1.16 -10.39
N PHE A 202 0.96 -0.19 -10.02
CA PHE A 202 0.64 1.23 -10.14
C PHE A 202 1.75 1.92 -10.90
N TYR A 203 1.41 2.70 -11.91
CA TYR A 203 2.42 3.29 -12.77
C TYR A 203 1.95 4.60 -13.42
N LYS A 204 2.91 5.46 -13.72
CA LYS A 204 2.66 6.65 -14.51
C LYS A 204 2.43 6.25 -15.96
N GLN A 205 1.25 6.55 -16.49
CA GLN A 205 0.90 6.20 -17.85
C GLN A 205 1.84 6.85 -18.87
N ASN A 206 2.30 6.09 -19.84
CA ASN A 206 3.07 6.56 -20.97
C ASN A 206 2.91 5.59 -22.17
N ALA A 207 3.39 5.98 -23.36
CA ALA A 207 3.24 5.20 -24.58
C ALA A 207 3.92 3.81 -24.58
N LYS A 208 4.81 3.53 -23.61
CA LYS A 208 5.52 2.24 -23.50
C LYS A 208 4.95 1.34 -22.42
N ALA A 209 4.13 1.87 -21.53
CA ALA A 209 3.57 1.18 -20.39
C ALA A 209 2.04 1.16 -20.55
N ASP A 210 1.55 0.03 -21.04
CA ASP A 210 0.13 -0.30 -21.16
C ASP A 210 -0.02 -1.74 -20.69
N TYR A 211 -0.37 -1.91 -19.42
CA TYR A 211 -0.41 -3.20 -18.75
C TYR A 211 -1.86 -3.61 -18.45
N ASN A 212 -2.10 -4.92 -18.42
CA ASN A 212 -3.32 -5.51 -17.88
C ASN A 212 -2.96 -6.59 -16.84
N TYR A 213 -3.95 -7.08 -16.10
CA TYR A 213 -3.71 -8.01 -15.01
C TYR A 213 -3.00 -9.30 -15.44
N PHE A 214 -3.35 -9.85 -16.59
CA PHE A 214 -2.79 -11.10 -17.10
C PHE A 214 -1.29 -10.99 -17.43
N MET A 215 -0.82 -9.78 -17.69
CA MET A 215 0.61 -9.52 -17.94
C MET A 215 1.44 -9.39 -16.66
N LEU A 216 0.80 -9.12 -15.50
CA LEU A 216 1.52 -8.79 -14.28
C LEU A 216 2.44 -9.90 -13.76
N PRO A 217 2.10 -11.21 -13.83
CA PRO A 217 3.03 -12.26 -13.40
C PRO A 217 4.33 -12.27 -14.21
N GLU A 218 4.24 -12.12 -15.52
CA GLU A 218 5.42 -12.06 -16.40
C GLU A 218 6.21 -10.77 -16.20
N LEU A 219 5.53 -9.64 -16.12
CA LEU A 219 6.13 -8.34 -15.80
C LEU A 219 6.89 -8.40 -14.48
N PHE A 220 6.27 -8.97 -13.44
CA PHE A 220 6.91 -9.15 -12.14
C PHE A 220 8.17 -10.01 -12.25
N GLN A 221 8.12 -11.14 -12.94
CA GLN A 221 9.29 -12.00 -13.12
C GLN A 221 10.43 -11.27 -13.85
N LYS A 222 10.11 -10.47 -14.88
CA LYS A 222 11.08 -9.64 -15.62
C LYS A 222 11.74 -8.63 -14.70
N GLU A 223 10.96 -7.87 -13.92
CA GLU A 223 11.50 -6.81 -13.07
C GLU A 223 12.20 -7.36 -11.81
N ASN A 224 11.80 -8.52 -11.31
CA ASN A 224 12.42 -9.16 -10.14
C ASN A 224 13.82 -9.76 -10.43
N LYS A 225 14.11 -10.07 -11.68
CA LYS A 225 15.44 -10.58 -12.11
C LYS A 225 16.49 -9.47 -12.31
N ARG A 226 16.07 -8.22 -12.32
CA ARG A 226 16.93 -7.03 -12.42
C ARG A 226 17.41 -6.58 -11.04
#